data_90ce5641f2fc4563259339096dde91c4
#
_entry.id   90ce5641f2fc4563259339096dde91c4
#
_cell.length_a   1.000
_cell.length_b   1.000
_cell.length_c   1.000
_cell.angle_alpha   90.00
_cell.angle_beta   90.00
_cell.angle_gamma   90.00
#
_symmetry.space_group_name_H-M   'P 1'
#
loop_
_entity.id
_entity.type
_entity.pdbx_description
1 polymer ?
#
loop_
_entity_poly.entity_id
_entity_poly.type
_entity_poly.pdbx_seq_one_letter_code
_entity_poly.pdbx_strand_id
1 'polypeptide(L)'
;MRARRRRLIAWLIYLRKPTQQFLPLFGFAMLVVLLGGVAFWALYDRPLSFSHSLWVTFALLTGEPTLDWPDHWLLEVLYYVLPLLGLIVVLDGLVRFSYYALRKDEMSPQWVRAMSTTFKNHVILFGLGKVGFRVLQQLLELKQQVVVIEKDPNCPNFAYARNHGVPVRVGTHREEGILNDVNVHEAKSIICCTNDDLGNLELAIDARKACPNLRVVLRMYDQELAEKVGESLDIHLAFSTAMLSAPVFATASADPSIINAFYVDDRLLVVARLSAKPSTELCGKTVGDLVRSYQLVVVSYRRGGGTVFHPPTDVVIEQGDVITIECDPKTLRDLHALNGTLP
;
A
#
# COMPACT_ATOMS: atom_id res chain seq x y z
N MET A 1 12.02 -14.73 1.59
CA MET A 1 12.83 -14.33 2.77
C MET A 1 12.67 -12.84 3.14
N ARG A 2 12.72 -11.87 2.20
CA ARG A 2 12.65 -10.42 2.51
C ARG A 2 11.35 -9.98 3.21
N ALA A 3 10.19 -10.49 2.82
CA ALA A 3 8.89 -10.13 3.42
C ALA A 3 8.74 -10.58 4.90
N ARG A 4 9.19 -11.79 5.25
CA ARG A 4 9.17 -12.28 6.63
C ARG A 4 10.09 -11.46 7.54
N ARG A 5 11.29 -11.09 7.06
CA ARG A 5 12.23 -10.25 7.82
C ARG A 5 11.67 -8.84 8.07
N ARG A 6 10.98 -8.25 7.08
CA ARG A 6 10.33 -6.95 7.24
C ARG A 6 9.20 -6.98 8.26
N ARG A 7 8.35 -8.00 8.22
CA ARG A 7 7.30 -8.19 9.24
C ARG A 7 7.89 -8.31 10.64
N LEU A 8 9.00 -9.00 10.81
CA LEU A 8 9.70 -9.09 12.09
C LEU A 8 10.24 -7.73 12.56
N ILE A 9 10.88 -6.96 11.68
CA ILE A 9 11.38 -5.62 12.01
C ILE A 9 10.22 -4.68 12.36
N ALA A 10 9.14 -4.69 11.56
CA ALA A 10 7.93 -3.91 11.85
C ALA A 10 7.32 -4.30 13.21
N TRP A 11 7.31 -5.60 13.54
CA TRP A 11 6.89 -6.10 14.86
C TRP A 11 7.74 -5.55 15.99
N LEU A 12 9.07 -5.55 15.85
CA LEU A 12 9.97 -5.00 16.86
C LEU A 12 9.76 -3.49 17.07
N ILE A 13 9.55 -2.74 15.98
CA ILE A 13 9.25 -1.31 16.06
C ILE A 13 7.87 -1.06 16.70
N TYR A 14 6.87 -1.87 16.34
CA TYR A 14 5.53 -1.80 16.91
C TYR A 14 5.50 -2.10 18.40
N LEU A 15 6.25 -3.11 18.86
CA LEU A 15 6.34 -3.50 20.27
C LEU A 15 7.09 -2.48 21.15
N ARG A 16 7.81 -1.54 20.56
CA ARG A 16 8.51 -0.49 21.34
C ARG A 16 7.55 0.48 22.03
N LYS A 17 6.36 0.74 21.47
CA LYS A 17 5.36 1.63 22.07
C LYS A 17 4.61 1.01 23.25
N PRO A 18 4.11 -0.25 23.21
CA PRO A 18 3.51 -0.86 24.39
C PRO A 18 4.48 -0.95 25.58
N THR A 19 5.80 -1.13 25.38
CA THR A 19 6.76 -1.13 26.49
C THR A 19 6.71 0.18 27.30
N GLN A 20 6.43 1.31 26.68
CA GLN A 20 6.27 2.58 27.40
C GLN A 20 5.01 2.63 28.27
N GLN A 21 3.97 1.86 27.94
CA GLN A 21 2.74 1.80 28.74
C GLN A 21 2.86 0.84 29.93
N PHE A 22 3.82 -0.09 29.91
CA PHE A 22 4.16 -0.93 31.06
C PHE A 22 5.12 -0.24 32.03
N LEU A 23 5.80 0.84 31.59
CA LEU A 23 6.75 1.57 32.43
C LEU A 23 6.14 2.09 33.74
N PRO A 24 4.92 2.69 33.77
CA PRO A 24 4.28 3.10 35.04
C PRO A 24 3.99 1.91 35.96
N LEU A 25 3.58 0.76 35.41
CA LEU A 25 3.29 -0.44 36.20
C LEU A 25 4.57 -0.98 36.86
N PHE A 26 5.67 -1.06 36.11
CA PHE A 26 6.98 -1.44 36.63
C PHE A 26 7.49 -0.42 37.65
N GLY A 27 7.31 0.88 37.38
CA GLY A 27 7.66 1.94 38.33
C GLY A 27 6.88 1.83 39.64
N PHE A 28 5.58 1.56 39.58
CA PHE A 28 4.73 1.32 40.74
C PHE A 28 5.19 0.07 41.53
N ALA A 29 5.39 -1.07 40.86
CA ALA A 29 5.88 -2.30 41.52
C ALA A 29 7.24 -2.09 42.20
N MET A 30 8.15 -1.37 41.53
CA MET A 30 9.46 -1.04 42.08
C MET A 30 9.36 -0.11 43.31
N LEU A 31 8.46 0.86 43.27
CA LEU A 31 8.19 1.76 44.42
C LEU A 31 7.64 0.96 45.61
N VAL A 32 6.71 0.03 45.38
CA VAL A 32 6.16 -0.83 46.41
C VAL A 32 7.24 -1.71 47.05
N VAL A 33 8.12 -2.29 46.20
CA VAL A 33 9.26 -3.09 46.69
C VAL A 33 10.21 -2.23 47.53
N LEU A 34 10.53 -1.01 47.13
CA LEU A 34 11.39 -0.10 47.88
C LEU A 34 10.77 0.30 49.21
N LEU A 35 9.51 0.74 49.22
CA LEU A 35 8.83 1.17 50.43
C LEU A 35 8.62 0.01 51.41
N GLY A 36 8.21 -1.15 50.94
CA GLY A 36 8.08 -2.35 51.74
C GLY A 36 9.44 -2.83 52.29
N GLY A 37 10.48 -2.79 51.43
CA GLY A 37 11.83 -3.12 51.86
C GLY A 37 12.36 -2.23 52.95
N VAL A 38 12.10 -0.92 52.89
CA VAL A 38 12.41 0.03 53.98
C VAL A 38 11.64 -0.31 55.26
N ALA A 39 10.36 -0.65 55.15
CA ALA A 39 9.54 -1.02 56.30
C ALA A 39 10.03 -2.31 56.96
N PHE A 40 10.36 -3.34 56.19
CA PHE A 40 10.94 -4.59 56.74
C PHE A 40 12.33 -4.36 57.32
N TRP A 41 13.18 -3.55 56.70
CA TRP A 41 14.50 -3.24 57.19
C TRP A 41 14.47 -2.50 58.56
N ALA A 42 13.48 -1.58 58.70
CA ALA A 42 13.39 -0.75 59.89
C ALA A 42 12.60 -1.35 61.06
N LEU A 43 11.61 -2.22 60.80
CA LEU A 43 10.60 -2.64 61.75
C LEU A 43 10.59 -4.14 62.07
N TYR A 44 11.37 -4.95 61.34
CA TYR A 44 11.41 -6.37 61.58
C TYR A 44 12.26 -6.69 62.85
N ASP A 45 11.82 -7.64 63.67
CA ASP A 45 12.34 -7.95 64.98
C ASP A 45 13.78 -8.46 64.97
N ARG A 46 14.24 -9.01 63.86
CA ARG A 46 15.63 -9.44 63.66
C ARG A 46 16.32 -8.53 62.64
N PRO A 47 17.59 -8.17 62.86
CA PRO A 47 18.32 -7.29 61.93
C PRO A 47 18.44 -7.93 60.54
N LEU A 48 17.84 -7.30 59.57
CA LEU A 48 17.90 -7.70 58.13
C LEU A 48 18.87 -6.79 57.39
N SER A 49 19.59 -7.35 56.43
CA SER A 49 20.27 -6.48 55.45
C SER A 49 19.27 -5.82 54.54
N PHE A 50 19.55 -4.61 54.08
CA PHE A 50 18.64 -3.87 53.20
C PHE A 50 18.28 -4.67 51.91
N SER A 51 19.26 -5.37 51.33
CA SER A 51 19.03 -6.22 50.15
C SER A 51 18.09 -7.39 50.44
N HIS A 52 18.19 -7.98 51.65
CA HIS A 52 17.29 -9.07 52.05
C HIS A 52 15.85 -8.56 52.29
N SER A 53 15.68 -7.37 52.85
CA SER A 53 14.38 -6.75 53.05
C SER A 53 13.67 -6.43 51.72
N LEU A 54 14.41 -5.99 50.71
CA LEU A 54 13.88 -5.84 49.33
C LEU A 54 13.43 -7.18 48.75
N TRP A 55 14.24 -8.23 48.93
CA TRP A 55 13.90 -9.57 48.49
C TRP A 55 12.64 -10.10 49.19
N VAL A 56 12.50 -9.94 50.48
CA VAL A 56 11.31 -10.32 51.26
C VAL A 56 10.06 -9.64 50.71
N THR A 57 10.13 -8.31 50.46
CA THR A 57 9.00 -7.56 49.91
C THR A 57 8.63 -8.07 48.51
N PHE A 58 9.63 -8.33 47.67
CA PHE A 58 9.42 -8.90 46.34
C PHE A 58 8.78 -10.29 46.42
N ALA A 59 9.28 -11.17 47.29
CA ALA A 59 8.74 -12.50 47.48
C ALA A 59 7.27 -12.48 47.98
N LEU A 60 6.97 -11.56 48.93
CA LEU A 60 5.57 -11.35 49.35
C LEU A 60 4.65 -10.86 48.23
N LEU A 61 5.13 -10.00 47.34
CA LEU A 61 4.36 -9.60 46.17
C LEU A 61 4.04 -10.78 45.22
N THR A 62 4.91 -11.79 45.19
CA THR A 62 4.65 -13.04 44.43
C THR A 62 3.83 -14.07 45.21
N GLY A 63 3.49 -13.78 46.47
CA GLY A 63 2.75 -14.67 47.36
C GLY A 63 3.59 -15.70 48.12
N GLU A 64 4.91 -15.54 48.13
CA GLU A 64 5.86 -16.43 48.83
C GLU A 64 6.40 -15.78 50.09
N PRO A 65 5.87 -16.07 51.31
CA PRO A 65 6.41 -15.59 52.56
C PRO A 65 7.76 -16.28 52.85
N THR A 66 8.83 -15.49 53.00
CA THR A 66 10.20 -15.98 53.23
C THR A 66 10.67 -15.80 54.67
N LEU A 67 9.95 -15.07 55.48
CA LEU A 67 10.20 -14.82 56.88
C LEU A 67 9.07 -15.34 57.76
N ASP A 68 9.40 -15.57 59.07
CA ASP A 68 8.41 -15.87 60.09
C ASP A 68 7.42 -14.71 60.25
N TRP A 69 6.26 -14.97 60.87
CA TRP A 69 5.24 -13.97 61.12
C TRP A 69 5.78 -12.79 61.96
N PRO A 70 5.67 -11.54 61.55
CA PRO A 70 6.23 -10.41 62.26
C PRO A 70 5.36 -10.01 63.46
N ASP A 71 5.99 -9.53 64.54
CA ASP A 71 5.30 -9.05 65.74
C ASP A 71 4.82 -7.59 65.60
N HIS A 72 5.30 -6.84 64.57
CA HIS A 72 4.94 -5.46 64.34
C HIS A 72 3.68 -5.33 63.47
N TRP A 73 2.61 -4.71 63.96
CA TRP A 73 1.31 -4.61 63.34
C TRP A 73 1.33 -4.11 61.86
N LEU A 74 2.24 -3.15 61.54
CA LEU A 74 2.38 -2.62 60.19
C LEU A 74 2.90 -3.69 59.23
N LEU A 75 3.80 -4.52 59.66
CA LEU A 75 4.34 -5.63 58.85
C LEU A 75 3.30 -6.72 58.69
N GLU A 76 2.46 -7.00 59.71
CA GLU A 76 1.30 -7.91 59.58
C GLU A 76 0.35 -7.45 58.47
N VAL A 77 0.03 -6.15 58.43
CA VAL A 77 -0.81 -5.57 57.35
C VAL A 77 -0.12 -5.77 56.00
N LEU A 78 1.18 -5.56 55.88
CA LEU A 78 1.91 -5.77 54.66
C LEU A 78 1.90 -7.22 54.17
N TYR A 79 1.88 -8.22 55.07
CA TYR A 79 1.77 -9.63 54.72
C TYR A 79 0.45 -9.97 54.00
N TYR A 80 -0.64 -9.23 54.26
CA TYR A 80 -1.92 -9.37 53.53
C TYR A 80 -2.01 -8.48 52.28
N VAL A 81 -1.49 -7.26 52.39
CA VAL A 81 -1.68 -6.25 51.32
C VAL A 81 -0.74 -6.52 50.14
N LEU A 82 0.54 -6.91 50.40
CA LEU A 82 1.50 -7.09 49.32
C LEU A 82 1.12 -8.21 48.33
N PRO A 83 0.66 -9.40 48.78
CA PRO A 83 0.19 -10.44 47.85
C PRO A 83 -0.99 -9.99 47.01
N LEU A 84 -1.92 -9.24 47.59
CA LEU A 84 -3.08 -8.69 46.85
C LEU A 84 -2.65 -7.65 45.81
N LEU A 85 -1.72 -6.76 46.16
CA LEU A 85 -1.13 -5.80 45.21
C LEU A 85 -0.37 -6.51 44.09
N GLY A 86 0.40 -7.54 44.43
CA GLY A 86 1.10 -8.36 43.44
C GLY A 86 0.12 -9.02 42.44
N LEU A 87 -0.97 -9.60 42.94
CA LEU A 87 -2.03 -10.18 42.11
C LEU A 87 -2.65 -9.14 41.17
N ILE A 88 -2.92 -7.93 41.67
CA ILE A 88 -3.46 -6.82 40.86
C ILE A 88 -2.48 -6.43 39.76
N VAL A 89 -1.19 -6.31 40.07
CA VAL A 89 -0.13 -5.98 39.09
C VAL A 89 -0.05 -7.04 37.99
N VAL A 90 -0.08 -8.32 38.37
CA VAL A 90 -0.05 -9.43 37.40
C VAL A 90 -1.29 -9.45 36.52
N LEU A 91 -2.48 -9.28 37.12
CA LEU A 91 -3.76 -9.26 36.38
C LEU A 91 -3.83 -8.07 35.40
N ASP A 92 -3.44 -6.86 35.83
CA ASP A 92 -3.41 -5.70 34.95
C ASP A 92 -2.41 -5.89 33.80
N GLY A 93 -1.21 -6.44 34.11
CA GLY A 93 -0.23 -6.81 33.10
C GLY A 93 -0.76 -7.82 32.10
N LEU A 94 -1.46 -8.85 32.57
CA LEU A 94 -2.07 -9.89 31.72
C LEU A 94 -3.18 -9.33 30.83
N VAL A 95 -4.05 -8.48 31.37
CA VAL A 95 -5.14 -7.81 30.62
C VAL A 95 -4.56 -6.92 29.53
N ARG A 96 -3.57 -6.10 29.85
CA ARG A 96 -2.89 -5.25 28.85
C ARG A 96 -2.21 -6.08 27.77
N PHE A 97 -1.47 -7.12 28.18
CA PHE A 97 -0.82 -8.02 27.23
C PHE A 97 -1.83 -8.71 26.32
N SER A 98 -2.91 -9.25 26.88
CA SER A 98 -3.99 -9.90 26.11
C SER A 98 -4.66 -8.93 25.14
N TYR A 99 -4.91 -7.70 25.56
CA TYR A 99 -5.45 -6.65 24.69
C TYR A 99 -4.53 -6.38 23.48
N TYR A 100 -3.22 -6.30 23.69
CA TYR A 100 -2.27 -6.10 22.60
C TYR A 100 -2.05 -7.35 21.74
N ALA A 101 -2.07 -8.53 22.33
CA ALA A 101 -1.86 -9.79 21.63
C ALA A 101 -3.06 -10.17 20.75
N LEU A 102 -4.28 -9.92 21.23
CA LEU A 102 -5.51 -10.26 20.53
C LEU A 102 -5.94 -9.21 19.49
N ARG A 103 -5.65 -7.94 19.72
CA ARG A 103 -5.86 -6.88 18.73
C ARG A 103 -4.71 -6.79 17.75
N LYS A 104 -4.57 -7.79 16.89
CA LYS A 104 -3.77 -7.69 15.66
C LYS A 104 -4.47 -6.76 14.66
N ASP A 105 -4.55 -5.49 14.96
CA ASP A 105 -5.08 -4.52 14.02
C ASP A 105 -3.98 -4.11 13.04
N GLU A 106 -3.86 -4.90 11.96
CA GLU A 106 -2.96 -4.61 10.85
C GLU A 106 -3.34 -3.31 10.11
N MET A 107 -4.45 -2.66 10.50
CA MET A 107 -4.91 -1.38 10.00
C MET A 107 -4.58 -0.23 10.97
N SER A 108 -4.07 -0.52 12.17
CA SER A 108 -3.71 0.56 13.10
C SER A 108 -2.66 1.49 12.48
N PRO A 109 -2.80 2.82 12.65
CA PRO A 109 -1.81 3.78 12.13
C PRO A 109 -0.38 3.45 12.55
N GLN A 110 -0.24 2.90 13.75
CA GLN A 110 1.06 2.52 14.34
C GLN A 110 1.68 1.31 13.62
N TRP A 111 0.88 0.31 13.27
CA TRP A 111 1.35 -0.84 12.50
C TRP A 111 1.72 -0.42 11.08
N VAL A 112 0.86 0.35 10.41
CA VAL A 112 1.14 0.85 9.05
C VAL A 112 2.42 1.67 9.04
N ARG A 113 2.61 2.58 10.01
CA ARG A 113 3.84 3.36 10.16
C ARG A 113 5.07 2.45 10.37
N ALA A 114 4.99 1.49 11.29
CA ALA A 114 6.08 0.54 11.52
C ALA A 114 6.43 -0.29 10.29
N MET A 115 5.43 -0.69 9.51
CA MET A 115 5.63 -1.42 8.26
C MET A 115 6.21 -0.51 7.17
N SER A 116 5.67 0.71 7.01
CA SER A 116 6.08 1.67 6.00
C SER A 116 7.53 2.14 6.19
N THR A 117 8.03 2.25 7.42
CA THR A 117 9.44 2.56 7.70
C THR A 117 10.41 1.48 7.19
N THR A 118 9.94 0.28 6.94
CA THR A 118 10.76 -0.78 6.32
C THR A 118 10.84 -0.69 4.79
N PHE A 119 10.06 0.19 4.17
CA PHE A 119 10.01 0.37 2.72
C PHE A 119 10.89 1.54 2.29
N LYS A 120 11.58 1.34 1.17
CA LYS A 120 12.35 2.37 0.47
C LYS A 120 11.96 2.38 -1.00
N ASN A 121 11.92 3.55 -1.61
CA ASN A 121 11.50 3.72 -3.01
C ASN A 121 10.13 3.08 -3.30
N HIS A 122 9.21 3.17 -2.35
CA HIS A 122 7.85 2.65 -2.50
C HIS A 122 6.91 3.68 -3.15
N VAL A 123 5.75 3.22 -3.56
CA VAL A 123 4.66 4.02 -4.10
C VAL A 123 3.61 4.22 -3.02
N ILE A 124 3.19 5.47 -2.81
CA ILE A 124 2.01 5.78 -1.99
C ILE A 124 0.81 5.85 -2.92
N LEU A 125 -0.24 5.10 -2.60
CA LEU A 125 -1.49 5.10 -3.35
C LEU A 125 -2.62 5.67 -2.47
N PHE A 126 -3.15 6.83 -2.84
CA PHE A 126 -4.28 7.45 -2.17
C PHE A 126 -5.60 7.13 -2.89
N GLY A 127 -6.45 6.39 -2.18
CA GLY A 127 -7.72 5.84 -2.67
C GLY A 127 -7.60 4.39 -3.14
N LEU A 128 -8.46 3.52 -2.58
CA LEU A 128 -8.55 2.10 -2.93
C LEU A 128 -9.92 1.75 -3.54
N GLY A 129 -10.59 2.76 -4.11
CA GLY A 129 -11.83 2.59 -4.87
C GLY A 129 -11.60 1.86 -6.20
N LYS A 130 -12.54 2.00 -7.15
CA LYS A 130 -12.49 1.26 -8.44
C LYS A 130 -11.20 1.50 -9.22
N VAL A 131 -10.76 2.76 -9.34
CA VAL A 131 -9.53 3.11 -10.07
C VAL A 131 -8.30 2.69 -9.27
N GLY A 132 -8.22 3.09 -7.99
CA GLY A 132 -7.05 2.77 -7.15
C GLY A 132 -6.83 1.28 -6.99
N PHE A 133 -7.88 0.48 -6.94
CA PHE A 133 -7.74 -0.97 -6.92
C PHE A 133 -7.07 -1.52 -8.19
N ARG A 134 -7.44 -1.02 -9.37
CA ARG A 134 -6.78 -1.42 -10.63
C ARG A 134 -5.34 -0.96 -10.67
N VAL A 135 -5.07 0.26 -10.21
CA VAL A 135 -3.70 0.79 -10.07
C VAL A 135 -2.87 -0.09 -9.13
N LEU A 136 -3.43 -0.49 -7.98
CA LEU A 136 -2.76 -1.40 -7.05
C LEU A 136 -2.40 -2.73 -7.70
N GLN A 137 -3.33 -3.34 -8.45
CA GLN A 137 -3.08 -4.60 -9.15
C GLN A 137 -1.89 -4.47 -10.11
N GLN A 138 -1.87 -3.42 -10.94
CA GLN A 138 -0.78 -3.17 -11.89
C GLN A 138 0.56 -2.90 -11.18
N LEU A 139 0.56 -2.13 -10.10
CA LEU A 139 1.77 -1.88 -9.33
C LEU A 139 2.36 -3.16 -8.74
N LEU A 140 1.50 -4.08 -8.29
CA LEU A 140 1.94 -5.38 -7.76
C LEU A 140 2.49 -6.29 -8.86
N GLU A 141 1.88 -6.32 -10.05
CA GLU A 141 2.42 -7.01 -11.23
C GLU A 141 3.79 -6.47 -11.62
N LEU A 142 3.97 -5.15 -11.55
CA LEU A 142 5.26 -4.47 -11.74
C LEU A 142 6.22 -4.65 -10.56
N LYS A 143 5.87 -5.49 -9.57
CA LYS A 143 6.67 -5.80 -8.37
C LYS A 143 7.04 -4.56 -7.55
N GLN A 144 6.20 -3.51 -7.60
CA GLN A 144 6.40 -2.32 -6.80
C GLN A 144 5.99 -2.56 -5.35
N GLN A 145 6.67 -1.87 -4.43
CA GLN A 145 6.24 -1.79 -3.04
C GLN A 145 5.22 -0.67 -2.92
N VAL A 146 4.08 -0.95 -2.32
CA VAL A 146 2.96 -0.01 -2.22
C VAL A 146 2.53 0.13 -0.78
N VAL A 147 2.22 1.37 -0.38
CA VAL A 147 1.49 1.69 0.85
C VAL A 147 0.23 2.43 0.43
N VAL A 148 -0.91 2.04 0.98
CA VAL A 148 -2.21 2.62 0.60
C VAL A 148 -2.72 3.54 1.70
N ILE A 149 -3.34 4.66 1.30
CA ILE A 149 -4.20 5.50 2.15
C ILE A 149 -5.63 5.34 1.63
N GLU A 150 -6.58 4.96 2.50
CA GLU A 150 -8.00 4.83 2.14
C GLU A 150 -8.87 5.37 3.27
N LYS A 151 -9.90 6.16 2.94
CA LYS A 151 -10.77 6.79 3.93
C LYS A 151 -11.83 5.87 4.50
N ASP A 152 -12.34 4.94 3.70
CA ASP A 152 -13.41 4.03 4.10
C ASP A 152 -12.85 2.79 4.78
N PRO A 153 -13.07 2.59 6.10
CA PRO A 153 -12.60 1.42 6.81
C PRO A 153 -13.26 0.11 6.35
N ASN A 154 -14.37 0.21 5.62
CA ASN A 154 -15.12 -0.94 5.11
C ASN A 154 -14.88 -1.17 3.61
N CYS A 155 -13.82 -0.58 3.05
CA CYS A 155 -13.51 -0.74 1.63
C CYS A 155 -13.37 -2.23 1.27
N PRO A 156 -14.12 -2.72 0.29
CA PRO A 156 -14.14 -4.15 -0.09
C PRO A 156 -12.77 -4.65 -0.59
N ASN A 157 -11.92 -3.74 -1.05
CA ASN A 157 -10.60 -4.08 -1.60
C ASN A 157 -9.50 -4.25 -0.53
N PHE A 158 -9.80 -4.02 0.76
CA PHE A 158 -8.84 -4.23 1.84
C PHE A 158 -8.33 -5.66 1.94
N ALA A 159 -9.24 -6.64 1.77
CA ALA A 159 -8.86 -8.05 1.83
C ALA A 159 -7.78 -8.38 0.80
N TYR A 160 -7.91 -7.83 -0.42
CA TYR A 160 -6.92 -8.01 -1.47
C TYR A 160 -5.58 -7.39 -1.10
N ALA A 161 -5.55 -6.14 -0.67
CA ALA A 161 -4.33 -5.44 -0.26
C ALA A 161 -3.61 -6.20 0.88
N ARG A 162 -4.34 -6.62 1.91
CA ARG A 162 -3.82 -7.37 3.04
C ARG A 162 -3.23 -8.73 2.64
N ASN A 163 -3.92 -9.48 1.77
CA ASN A 163 -3.44 -10.78 1.29
C ASN A 163 -2.12 -10.67 0.50
N HIS A 164 -1.90 -9.52 -0.15
CA HIS A 164 -0.65 -9.22 -0.85
C HIS A 164 0.40 -8.51 0.04
N GLY A 165 0.11 -8.35 1.34
CA GLY A 165 1.05 -7.74 2.29
C GLY A 165 1.24 -6.24 2.11
N VAL A 166 0.25 -5.56 1.53
CA VAL A 166 0.22 -4.11 1.32
C VAL A 166 -0.34 -3.45 2.58
N PRO A 167 0.43 -2.58 3.25
CA PRO A 167 -0.08 -1.81 4.39
C PRO A 167 -1.14 -0.81 3.92
N VAL A 168 -2.25 -0.74 4.65
CA VAL A 168 -3.33 0.22 4.38
C VAL A 168 -3.53 1.12 5.58
N ARG A 169 -3.29 2.41 5.42
CA ARG A 169 -3.58 3.46 6.39
C ARG A 169 -5.00 3.95 6.17
N VAL A 170 -5.89 3.63 7.11
CA VAL A 170 -7.25 4.17 7.08
C VAL A 170 -7.23 5.62 7.57
N GLY A 171 -7.67 6.53 6.71
CA GLY A 171 -7.73 7.96 7.04
C GLY A 171 -7.89 8.85 5.81
N THR A 172 -7.98 10.14 6.06
CA THR A 172 -8.22 11.18 5.05
C THR A 172 -6.96 12.03 4.83
N HIS A 173 -6.91 12.75 3.70
CA HIS A 173 -5.83 13.71 3.41
C HIS A 173 -5.68 14.82 4.46
N ARG A 174 -6.75 15.09 5.26
CA ARG A 174 -6.77 16.15 6.29
C ARG A 174 -6.22 15.72 7.63
N GLU A 175 -5.92 14.44 7.80
CA GLU A 175 -5.38 13.95 9.06
C GLU A 175 -3.91 14.33 9.21
N GLU A 176 -3.61 14.99 10.31
CA GLU A 176 -2.23 15.37 10.66
C GLU A 176 -1.34 14.12 10.76
N GLY A 177 -0.19 14.18 10.11
CA GLY A 177 0.80 13.10 10.15
C GLY A 177 0.50 11.90 9.24
N ILE A 178 -0.57 11.89 8.44
CA ILE A 178 -0.90 10.76 7.55
C ILE A 178 0.23 10.45 6.55
N LEU A 179 0.89 11.47 6.03
CA LEU A 179 2.04 11.32 5.14
C LEU A 179 3.26 10.70 5.85
N ASN A 180 3.46 11.03 7.12
CA ASN A 180 4.50 10.43 7.95
C ASN A 180 4.21 8.96 8.25
N ASP A 181 2.93 8.60 8.45
CA ASP A 181 2.52 7.22 8.69
C ASP A 181 2.80 6.30 7.49
N VAL A 182 2.80 6.85 6.28
CA VAL A 182 3.14 6.13 5.04
C VAL A 182 4.58 6.33 4.59
N ASN A 183 5.43 6.98 5.41
CA ASN A 183 6.86 7.21 5.18
C ASN A 183 7.14 7.95 3.85
N VAL A 184 6.49 9.11 3.67
CA VAL A 184 6.57 9.91 2.44
C VAL A 184 8.01 10.29 2.05
N HIS A 185 8.89 10.51 3.02
CA HIS A 185 10.29 10.91 2.80
C HIS A 185 11.14 9.85 2.08
N GLU A 186 10.78 8.57 2.20
CA GLU A 186 11.45 7.47 1.52
C GLU A 186 10.63 6.93 0.32
N ALA A 187 9.52 7.57 -0.01
CA ALA A 187 8.70 7.21 -1.17
C ALA A 187 9.32 7.76 -2.46
N LYS A 188 9.15 7.05 -3.56
CA LYS A 188 9.54 7.52 -4.89
C LYS A 188 8.42 8.26 -5.60
N SER A 189 7.17 7.90 -5.30
CA SER A 189 6.01 8.53 -5.93
C SER A 189 4.75 8.42 -5.07
N ILE A 190 3.84 9.35 -5.29
CA ILE A 190 2.47 9.31 -4.79
C ILE A 190 1.50 9.32 -5.98
N ILE A 191 0.48 8.47 -5.90
CA ILE A 191 -0.61 8.40 -6.87
C ILE A 191 -1.90 8.73 -6.13
N CYS A 192 -2.55 9.84 -6.46
CA CYS A 192 -3.81 10.25 -5.89
C CYS A 192 -4.93 9.97 -6.91
N CYS A 193 -5.81 9.02 -6.59
CA CYS A 193 -6.84 8.55 -7.51
C CYS A 193 -8.21 8.34 -6.87
N THR A 194 -8.55 9.17 -5.86
CA THR A 194 -9.91 9.23 -5.30
C THR A 194 -10.86 9.95 -6.25
N ASN A 195 -12.15 10.02 -5.89
CA ASN A 195 -13.14 10.81 -6.63
C ASN A 195 -13.22 12.27 -6.15
N ASP A 196 -12.38 12.66 -5.22
CA ASP A 196 -12.28 14.00 -4.66
C ASP A 196 -11.05 14.69 -5.24
N ASP A 197 -11.24 15.48 -6.30
CA ASP A 197 -10.17 16.16 -7.00
C ASP A 197 -9.43 17.15 -6.11
N LEU A 198 -10.17 17.87 -5.24
CA LEU A 198 -9.57 18.79 -4.30
C LEU A 198 -8.72 18.05 -3.25
N GLY A 199 -9.25 16.97 -2.70
CA GLY A 199 -8.50 16.14 -1.74
C GLY A 199 -7.27 15.46 -2.37
N ASN A 200 -7.35 15.05 -3.65
CA ASN A 200 -6.20 14.55 -4.39
C ASN A 200 -5.12 15.63 -4.52
N LEU A 201 -5.52 16.86 -4.86
CA LEU A 201 -4.61 17.98 -5.03
C LEU A 201 -3.98 18.44 -3.70
N GLU A 202 -4.80 18.60 -2.64
CA GLU A 202 -4.33 18.98 -1.31
C GLU A 202 -3.25 18.00 -0.82
N LEU A 203 -3.53 16.69 -0.88
CA LEU A 203 -2.55 15.68 -0.45
C LEU A 203 -1.29 15.69 -1.29
N ALA A 204 -1.42 15.90 -2.60
CA ALA A 204 -0.27 15.97 -3.51
C ALA A 204 0.65 17.15 -3.20
N ILE A 205 0.07 18.34 -2.94
CA ILE A 205 0.81 19.53 -2.54
C ILE A 205 1.53 19.30 -1.21
N ASP A 206 0.86 18.73 -0.22
CA ASP A 206 1.46 18.48 1.08
C ASP A 206 2.54 17.40 1.01
N ALA A 207 2.34 16.37 0.19
CA ALA A 207 3.37 15.35 -0.06
C ALA A 207 4.61 15.96 -0.75
N ARG A 208 4.42 16.88 -1.69
CA ARG A 208 5.50 17.58 -2.37
C ARG A 208 6.26 18.53 -1.44
N LYS A 209 5.54 19.24 -0.54
CA LYS A 209 6.19 20.06 0.51
C LYS A 209 7.05 19.21 1.44
N ALA A 210 6.56 18.01 1.81
CA ALA A 210 7.29 17.09 2.68
C ALA A 210 8.50 16.46 1.96
N CYS A 211 8.38 16.18 0.66
CA CYS A 211 9.42 15.55 -0.15
C CYS A 211 9.49 16.21 -1.53
N PRO A 212 10.34 17.24 -1.74
CA PRO A 212 10.39 18.04 -2.99
C PRO A 212 10.64 17.22 -4.27
N ASN A 213 11.36 16.11 -4.18
CA ASN A 213 11.69 15.26 -5.32
C ASN A 213 10.68 14.13 -5.54
N LEU A 214 9.58 14.12 -4.80
CA LEU A 214 8.54 13.09 -4.91
C LEU A 214 7.84 13.19 -6.26
N ARG A 215 7.77 12.09 -7.00
CA ARG A 215 6.99 12.03 -8.23
C ARG A 215 5.50 12.00 -7.89
N VAL A 216 4.73 12.94 -8.44
CA VAL A 216 3.29 13.07 -8.20
C VAL A 216 2.51 12.68 -9.45
N VAL A 217 1.52 11.80 -9.27
CA VAL A 217 0.55 11.41 -10.30
C VAL A 217 -0.84 11.68 -9.76
N LEU A 218 -1.60 12.50 -10.45
CA LEU A 218 -2.96 12.89 -10.05
C LEU A 218 -4.00 12.37 -11.04
N ARG A 219 -5.05 11.80 -10.49
CA ARG A 219 -6.32 11.69 -11.19
C ARG A 219 -7.14 12.93 -10.90
N MET A 220 -7.66 13.54 -11.95
CA MET A 220 -8.62 14.64 -11.88
C MET A 220 -9.81 14.34 -12.81
N TYR A 221 -10.98 14.84 -12.47
CA TYR A 221 -12.16 14.71 -13.34
C TYR A 221 -12.09 15.72 -14.49
N ASP A 222 -11.72 16.96 -14.16
CA ASP A 222 -11.61 18.08 -15.09
C ASP A 222 -10.20 18.11 -15.73
N GLN A 223 -10.16 17.91 -17.05
CA GLN A 223 -8.91 17.90 -17.81
C GLN A 223 -8.25 19.27 -17.88
N GLU A 224 -9.03 20.35 -18.05
CA GLU A 224 -8.50 21.71 -18.14
C GLU A 224 -7.84 22.11 -16.80
N LEU A 225 -8.46 21.73 -15.69
CA LEU A 225 -7.87 21.90 -14.37
C LEU A 225 -6.62 21.04 -14.19
N ALA A 226 -6.61 19.80 -14.69
CA ALA A 226 -5.47 18.91 -14.63
C ALA A 226 -4.22 19.50 -15.33
N GLU A 227 -4.41 20.09 -16.51
CA GLU A 227 -3.36 20.75 -17.28
C GLU A 227 -2.81 21.98 -16.54
N LYS A 228 -3.69 22.88 -16.09
CA LYS A 228 -3.30 24.08 -15.33
C LYS A 228 -2.55 23.75 -14.04
N VAL A 229 -3.00 22.72 -13.32
CA VAL A 229 -2.37 22.27 -12.10
C VAL A 229 -1.02 21.60 -12.39
N GLY A 230 -0.93 20.80 -13.45
CA GLY A 230 0.31 20.18 -13.91
C GLY A 230 1.42 21.20 -14.15
N GLU A 231 1.11 22.24 -14.92
CA GLU A 231 2.05 23.30 -15.27
C GLU A 231 2.43 24.18 -14.07
N SER A 232 1.44 24.57 -13.24
CA SER A 232 1.64 25.56 -12.17
C SER A 232 2.36 24.98 -10.94
N LEU A 233 2.20 23.67 -10.67
CA LEU A 233 2.71 23.04 -9.45
C LEU A 233 3.81 22.01 -9.71
N ASP A 234 4.36 21.98 -10.92
CA ASP A 234 5.40 21.01 -11.32
C ASP A 234 4.98 19.56 -10.99
N ILE A 235 3.69 19.24 -11.25
CA ILE A 235 3.13 17.91 -11.08
C ILE A 235 3.49 17.09 -12.30
N HIS A 236 4.14 15.95 -12.08
CA HIS A 236 4.70 15.14 -13.16
C HIS A 236 3.64 14.60 -14.13
N LEU A 237 2.43 14.32 -13.62
CA LEU A 237 1.33 13.83 -14.45
C LEU A 237 0.00 14.06 -13.75
N ALA A 238 -0.86 14.87 -14.37
CA ALA A 238 -2.25 15.03 -13.99
C ALA A 238 -3.13 14.73 -15.19
N PHE A 239 -4.12 13.86 -15.05
CA PHE A 239 -4.98 13.48 -16.17
C PHE A 239 -6.37 13.06 -15.74
N SER A 240 -7.31 13.23 -16.67
CA SER A 240 -8.67 12.74 -16.53
C SER A 240 -8.81 11.31 -17.03
N THR A 241 -9.37 10.42 -16.21
CA THR A 241 -9.68 9.05 -16.64
C THR A 241 -10.73 9.02 -17.76
N ALA A 242 -11.62 10.03 -17.84
CA ALA A 242 -12.58 10.18 -18.92
C ALA A 242 -11.86 10.48 -20.25
N MET A 243 -10.92 11.41 -20.23
CA MET A 243 -10.12 11.76 -21.44
C MET A 243 -9.30 10.58 -21.94
N LEU A 244 -8.72 9.78 -21.03
CA LEU A 244 -7.95 8.59 -21.43
C LEU A 244 -8.82 7.49 -22.04
N SER A 245 -10.09 7.37 -21.62
CA SER A 245 -10.97 6.31 -22.09
C SER A 245 -11.87 6.72 -23.27
N ALA A 246 -12.17 8.01 -23.44
CA ALA A 246 -13.05 8.50 -24.49
C ALA A 246 -12.66 8.07 -25.92
N PRO A 247 -11.38 8.10 -26.32
CA PRO A 247 -10.96 7.64 -27.64
C PRO A 247 -11.32 6.18 -27.90
N VAL A 248 -11.14 5.32 -26.88
CA VAL A 248 -11.46 3.88 -26.99
C VAL A 248 -12.95 3.67 -27.22
N PHE A 249 -13.81 4.35 -26.43
CA PHE A 249 -15.28 4.23 -26.61
C PHE A 249 -15.74 4.75 -27.97
N ALA A 250 -15.25 5.92 -28.38
CA ALA A 250 -15.62 6.53 -29.64
C ALA A 250 -15.20 5.66 -30.83
N THR A 251 -13.95 5.22 -30.87
CA THR A 251 -13.43 4.46 -32.02
C THR A 251 -13.97 3.03 -32.05
N ALA A 252 -14.15 2.35 -30.92
CA ALA A 252 -14.73 1.01 -30.87
C ALA A 252 -16.22 1.00 -31.26
N SER A 253 -16.94 2.13 -31.09
CA SER A 253 -18.33 2.26 -31.60
C SER A 253 -18.36 2.41 -33.09
N ALA A 254 -17.33 2.97 -33.72
CA ALA A 254 -17.23 3.19 -35.14
C ALA A 254 -16.70 1.97 -35.91
N ASP A 255 -15.80 1.22 -35.31
CA ASP A 255 -15.12 0.06 -35.93
C ASP A 255 -14.87 -1.04 -34.90
N PRO A 256 -15.53 -2.23 -35.04
CA PRO A 256 -15.42 -3.34 -34.11
C PRO A 256 -14.02 -4.02 -34.11
N SER A 257 -13.18 -3.73 -35.08
CA SER A 257 -11.81 -4.26 -35.13
C SER A 257 -10.89 -3.54 -34.16
N ILE A 258 -11.26 -2.32 -33.72
CA ILE A 258 -10.46 -1.50 -32.79
C ILE A 258 -10.57 -2.06 -31.37
N ILE A 259 -9.44 -2.36 -30.79
CA ILE A 259 -9.34 -2.89 -29.42
C ILE A 259 -8.78 -1.86 -28.43
N ASN A 260 -8.12 -0.80 -28.93
CA ASN A 260 -7.62 0.31 -28.13
C ASN A 260 -7.43 1.55 -29.01
N ALA A 261 -7.46 2.73 -28.37
CA ALA A 261 -7.18 4.01 -29.03
C ALA A 261 -6.60 4.99 -28.01
N PHE A 262 -5.62 5.78 -28.43
CA PHE A 262 -4.95 6.76 -27.58
C PHE A 262 -4.33 7.87 -28.43
N TYR A 263 -4.07 9.00 -27.80
CA TYR A 263 -3.38 10.10 -28.43
C TYR A 263 -1.87 10.01 -28.17
N VAL A 264 -1.08 10.26 -29.20
CA VAL A 264 0.36 10.56 -29.10
C VAL A 264 0.50 11.98 -29.64
N ASP A 265 0.90 12.89 -28.77
CA ASP A 265 0.77 14.32 -29.02
C ASP A 265 -0.69 14.64 -29.46
N ASP A 266 -0.88 15.26 -30.61
CA ASP A 266 -2.21 15.59 -31.14
C ASP A 266 -2.78 14.55 -32.12
N ARG A 267 -2.13 13.39 -32.30
CA ARG A 267 -2.51 12.35 -33.26
C ARG A 267 -3.22 11.21 -32.56
N LEU A 268 -4.45 10.93 -33.01
CA LEU A 268 -5.18 9.74 -32.58
C LEU A 268 -4.58 8.50 -33.25
N LEU A 269 -4.11 7.56 -32.46
CA LEU A 269 -3.69 6.24 -32.89
C LEU A 269 -4.69 5.18 -32.40
N VAL A 270 -4.88 4.17 -33.22
CA VAL A 270 -5.76 3.02 -32.90
C VAL A 270 -4.93 1.73 -32.96
N VAL A 271 -5.26 0.83 -32.04
CA VAL A 271 -4.78 -0.56 -32.10
C VAL A 271 -5.95 -1.40 -32.58
N ALA A 272 -5.80 -2.00 -33.76
CA ALA A 272 -6.87 -2.77 -34.38
C ALA A 272 -6.40 -4.22 -34.65
N ARG A 273 -7.36 -5.13 -34.68
CA ARG A 273 -7.14 -6.54 -34.98
C ARG A 273 -7.84 -6.88 -36.27
N LEU A 274 -7.07 -7.31 -37.28
CA LEU A 274 -7.57 -7.70 -38.59
C LEU A 274 -7.32 -9.19 -38.81
N SER A 275 -8.34 -9.90 -39.29
CA SER A 275 -8.18 -11.28 -39.79
C SER A 275 -8.11 -11.25 -41.30
N ALA A 276 -7.04 -11.80 -41.87
CA ALA A 276 -6.82 -11.85 -43.32
C ALA A 276 -7.88 -12.73 -43.99
N LYS A 277 -8.76 -12.09 -44.79
CA LYS A 277 -9.82 -12.79 -45.52
C LYS A 277 -9.27 -13.48 -46.77
N PRO A 278 -9.92 -14.56 -47.22
CA PRO A 278 -9.47 -15.28 -48.41
C PRO A 278 -9.59 -14.38 -49.67
N SER A 279 -8.60 -14.53 -50.54
CA SER A 279 -8.58 -13.87 -51.88
C SER A 279 -8.57 -12.33 -51.82
N THR A 280 -8.02 -11.75 -50.77
CA THR A 280 -7.87 -10.29 -50.61
C THR A 280 -6.42 -9.86 -50.86
N GLU A 281 -6.23 -8.59 -51.19
CA GLU A 281 -4.90 -8.01 -51.42
C GLU A 281 -3.99 -8.00 -50.20
N LEU A 282 -4.57 -8.22 -49.00
CA LEU A 282 -3.83 -8.35 -47.75
C LEU A 282 -3.03 -9.67 -47.71
N CYS A 283 -3.62 -10.75 -48.30
CA CYS A 283 -2.95 -12.04 -48.43
C CYS A 283 -1.80 -11.96 -49.45
N GLY A 284 -0.65 -12.49 -49.10
CA GLY A 284 0.57 -12.45 -49.89
C GLY A 284 1.47 -11.25 -49.65
N LYS A 285 0.96 -10.19 -48.98
CA LYS A 285 1.84 -9.10 -48.54
C LYS A 285 2.71 -9.55 -47.36
N THR A 286 3.91 -9.02 -47.30
CA THR A 286 4.76 -9.21 -46.14
C THR A 286 4.44 -8.16 -45.06
N VAL A 287 4.80 -8.47 -43.82
CA VAL A 287 4.75 -7.48 -42.70
C VAL A 287 5.53 -6.23 -43.10
N GLY A 288 6.68 -6.35 -43.73
CA GLY A 288 7.50 -5.24 -44.20
C GLY A 288 6.82 -4.40 -45.28
N ASP A 289 5.99 -4.97 -46.15
CA ASP A 289 5.24 -4.25 -47.16
C ASP A 289 4.17 -3.37 -46.49
N LEU A 290 3.47 -3.89 -45.48
CA LEU A 290 2.48 -3.12 -44.72
C LEU A 290 3.14 -1.95 -43.98
N VAL A 291 4.24 -2.19 -43.29
CA VAL A 291 4.98 -1.16 -42.57
C VAL A 291 5.43 -0.02 -43.51
N ARG A 292 6.00 -0.38 -44.67
CA ARG A 292 6.50 0.61 -45.62
C ARG A 292 5.41 1.36 -46.33
N SER A 293 4.36 0.69 -46.80
CA SER A 293 3.33 1.27 -47.61
C SER A 293 2.28 2.10 -46.85
N TYR A 294 2.03 1.68 -45.57
CA TYR A 294 0.95 2.27 -44.76
C TYR A 294 1.47 2.99 -43.51
N GLN A 295 2.78 3.03 -43.26
CA GLN A 295 3.38 3.71 -42.12
C GLN A 295 2.76 3.28 -40.78
N LEU A 296 2.52 2.00 -40.63
CA LEU A 296 1.93 1.38 -39.44
C LEU A 296 2.95 0.51 -38.69
N VAL A 297 2.59 0.08 -37.48
CA VAL A 297 3.34 -0.91 -36.72
C VAL A 297 2.54 -2.20 -36.61
N VAL A 298 3.14 -3.34 -36.96
CA VAL A 298 2.55 -4.65 -36.68
C VAL A 298 2.98 -5.08 -35.26
N VAL A 299 2.07 -4.94 -34.31
CA VAL A 299 2.29 -5.25 -32.89
C VAL A 299 2.40 -6.75 -32.66
N SER A 300 1.48 -7.51 -33.26
CA SER A 300 1.53 -8.98 -33.17
C SER A 300 0.94 -9.64 -34.41
N TYR A 301 1.36 -10.87 -34.62
CA TYR A 301 0.92 -11.77 -35.68
C TYR A 301 0.57 -13.12 -35.07
N ARG A 302 -0.55 -13.71 -35.51
CA ARG A 302 -1.00 -15.02 -35.05
C ARG A 302 -1.42 -15.91 -36.20
N ARG A 303 -0.82 -17.13 -36.21
CA ARG A 303 -1.16 -18.23 -37.14
C ARG A 303 -1.31 -19.51 -36.33
N GLY A 304 -2.37 -20.28 -36.54
CA GLY A 304 -2.52 -21.61 -35.94
C GLY A 304 -2.47 -21.66 -34.42
N GLY A 305 -2.88 -20.57 -33.71
CA GLY A 305 -2.90 -20.52 -32.26
C GLY A 305 -1.63 -19.96 -31.60
N GLY A 306 -0.52 -19.85 -32.33
CA GLY A 306 0.71 -19.19 -31.86
C GLY A 306 0.67 -17.69 -32.10
N THR A 307 0.99 -16.85 -31.09
CA THR A 307 1.13 -15.40 -31.24
C THR A 307 2.60 -15.01 -31.16
N VAL A 308 3.07 -14.25 -32.16
CA VAL A 308 4.41 -13.67 -32.20
C VAL A 308 4.25 -12.15 -32.08
N PHE A 309 4.89 -11.56 -31.08
CA PHE A 309 4.98 -10.11 -30.94
C PHE A 309 6.16 -9.59 -31.75
N HIS A 310 5.98 -8.42 -32.37
CA HIS A 310 6.96 -7.80 -33.27
C HIS A 310 7.50 -8.79 -34.32
N PRO A 311 6.60 -9.31 -35.20
CA PRO A 311 6.99 -10.29 -36.18
C PRO A 311 8.08 -9.76 -37.11
N PRO A 312 8.96 -10.63 -37.65
CA PRO A 312 9.92 -10.25 -38.68
C PRO A 312 9.25 -9.67 -39.93
N THR A 313 9.94 -8.79 -40.63
CA THR A 313 9.40 -8.08 -41.79
C THR A 313 9.16 -8.95 -43.03
N ASP A 314 9.80 -10.13 -43.11
CA ASP A 314 9.66 -11.11 -44.20
C ASP A 314 8.49 -12.09 -44.03
N VAL A 315 7.80 -12.03 -42.90
CA VAL A 315 6.61 -12.86 -42.65
C VAL A 315 5.52 -12.49 -43.66
N VAL A 316 5.13 -13.45 -44.46
CA VAL A 316 4.02 -13.34 -45.43
C VAL A 316 2.69 -13.59 -44.74
N ILE A 317 1.73 -12.73 -44.95
CA ILE A 317 0.37 -12.84 -44.40
C ILE A 317 -0.42 -13.79 -45.27
N GLU A 318 -0.98 -14.84 -44.65
CA GLU A 318 -1.81 -15.85 -45.31
C GLU A 318 -3.26 -15.76 -44.84
N GLN A 319 -4.13 -16.43 -45.58
CA GLN A 319 -5.55 -16.50 -45.23
C GLN A 319 -5.75 -17.05 -43.80
N GLY A 320 -6.57 -16.39 -43.02
CA GLY A 320 -6.90 -16.77 -41.66
C GLY A 320 -5.90 -16.29 -40.61
N ASP A 321 -4.79 -15.69 -41.02
CA ASP A 321 -3.88 -15.03 -40.08
C ASP A 321 -4.56 -13.84 -39.42
N VAL A 322 -4.21 -13.58 -38.16
CA VAL A 322 -4.67 -12.46 -37.41
C VAL A 322 -3.51 -11.54 -37.10
N ILE A 323 -3.57 -10.31 -37.58
CA ILE A 323 -2.59 -9.26 -37.28
C ILE A 323 -3.20 -8.25 -36.33
N THR A 324 -2.39 -7.81 -35.36
CA THR A 324 -2.70 -6.64 -34.51
C THR A 324 -1.79 -5.52 -34.95
N ILE A 325 -2.37 -4.41 -35.34
CA ILE A 325 -1.66 -3.26 -35.91
C ILE A 325 -1.91 -2.02 -35.07
N GLU A 326 -0.97 -1.08 -35.11
CA GLU A 326 -1.11 0.29 -34.62
C GLU A 326 -0.97 1.24 -35.79
N CYS A 327 -1.94 2.10 -35.98
CA CYS A 327 -2.00 3.08 -37.07
C CYS A 327 -2.97 4.22 -36.77
N ASP A 328 -3.03 5.20 -37.65
CA ASP A 328 -4.09 6.20 -37.58
C ASP A 328 -5.42 5.63 -38.16
N PRO A 329 -6.58 6.25 -37.84
CA PRO A 329 -7.90 5.76 -38.32
C PRO A 329 -8.07 5.78 -39.83
N LYS A 330 -7.33 6.62 -40.57
CA LYS A 330 -7.37 6.65 -42.03
C LYS A 330 -6.68 5.42 -42.59
N THR A 331 -5.50 5.14 -42.13
CA THR A 331 -4.75 3.94 -42.52
C THR A 331 -5.52 2.66 -42.23
N LEU A 332 -6.26 2.60 -41.10
CA LEU A 332 -7.12 1.45 -40.80
C LEU A 332 -8.21 1.24 -41.84
N ARG A 333 -8.87 2.33 -42.31
CA ARG A 333 -9.86 2.24 -43.39
C ARG A 333 -9.27 1.72 -44.69
N ASP A 334 -8.08 2.19 -45.06
CA ASP A 334 -7.38 1.72 -46.26
C ASP A 334 -7.05 0.22 -46.16
N LEU A 335 -6.68 -0.26 -44.98
CA LEU A 335 -6.45 -1.69 -44.74
C LEU A 335 -7.73 -2.52 -44.73
N HIS A 336 -8.85 -1.96 -44.28
CA HIS A 336 -10.17 -2.61 -44.43
C HIS A 336 -10.54 -2.78 -45.88
N ALA A 337 -10.31 -1.77 -46.71
CA ALA A 337 -10.55 -1.86 -48.17
C ALA A 337 -9.66 -2.96 -48.77
N LEU A 338 -8.37 -3.01 -48.41
CA LEU A 338 -7.43 -4.02 -48.86
C LEU A 338 -7.84 -5.45 -48.43
N ASN A 339 -8.46 -5.58 -47.25
CA ASN A 339 -8.97 -6.84 -46.70
C ASN A 339 -10.40 -7.19 -47.11
N GLY A 340 -10.99 -6.43 -48.04
CA GLY A 340 -12.37 -6.64 -48.50
C GLY A 340 -13.41 -6.54 -47.38
N THR A 341 -13.12 -5.73 -46.36
CA THR A 341 -14.04 -5.39 -45.28
C THR A 341 -14.39 -3.91 -45.40
N LEU A 342 -15.66 -3.59 -45.60
CA LEU A 342 -16.11 -2.23 -45.34
C LEU A 342 -16.25 -2.05 -43.83
N PRO A 343 -15.88 -0.88 -43.26
CA PRO A 343 -16.05 -0.60 -41.83
C PRO A 343 -17.52 -0.61 -41.43
#